data_e533eaf67e5c7430053bd168d1ff4b1f
#
_entry.id   e533eaf67e5c7430053bd168d1ff4b1f
#
_cell.length_a   1.000
_cell.length_b   1.000
_cell.length_c   1.000
_cell.angle_alpha   90.00
_cell.angle_beta   90.00
_cell.angle_gamma   90.00
#
_symmetry.space_group_name_H-M   'P 1'
#
loop_
_entity.id
_entity.type
_entity.pdbx_description
1 polymer ?
#
loop_
_entity_poly.entity_id
_entity_poly.type
_entity_poly.pdbx_seq_one_letter_code
_entity_poly.pdbx_strand_id
1 'polypeptide(L)'
;MSETTELLARLVEIDSINPELVPGGAGEAEIAAFAAGWMGERGLDARVEEVAPGRANAIATARGSGGGRSLLLCAHMDIVGVEGMDAPFEPRIEDGRMHGRGSFDMKGGLAAVMAAAAAVAAAGLRGDVIVAAVCDEEYESIGAERVAAELTADAAIVTEPTGLDVCVAHKGFVWLDIETAGVAAHGSRPDLGVDAIAAMGEVLVGLSGLAAQLAGSRPHPLLGTGSVHASLIEGGQELSSYPERCLLRLERRTVPGETLADVEAQIAAIAPGAAVRSTFERAPFEVAADAAIVSAVHRHAIDVLGREPATVGHAAWMDAALLSAAGIPTVVFGPAGAGAHAVEEWVDLDSVERCAQVLEAVAREWCA
;
A
#
# COMPACT_ATOMS: atom_id res chain seq x y z
N MET A 1 -10.85 22.50 17.62
CA MET A 1 -10.40 21.45 16.68
C MET A 1 -11.12 21.70 15.37
N SER A 2 -10.48 21.45 14.24
CA SER A 2 -11.17 21.49 12.94
C SER A 2 -12.04 20.23 12.77
N GLU A 3 -12.95 20.26 11.81
CA GLU A 3 -13.79 19.09 11.50
C GLU A 3 -12.95 17.90 11.00
N THR A 4 -11.89 18.14 10.20
CA THR A 4 -10.99 17.11 9.72
C THR A 4 -10.22 16.44 10.87
N THR A 5 -9.75 17.25 11.85
CA THR A 5 -9.06 16.71 13.04
C THR A 5 -10.01 15.89 13.91
N GLU A 6 -11.25 16.30 14.08
CA GLU A 6 -12.28 15.54 14.83
C GLU A 6 -12.63 14.23 14.10
N LEU A 7 -12.75 14.28 12.78
CA LEU A 7 -12.95 13.09 11.95
C LEU A 7 -11.79 12.10 12.10
N LEU A 8 -10.55 12.58 11.99
CA LEU A 8 -9.37 11.72 12.16
C LEU A 8 -9.35 11.06 13.55
N ALA A 9 -9.66 11.81 14.62
CA ALA A 9 -9.73 11.24 15.95
C ALA A 9 -10.74 10.08 16.01
N ARG A 10 -11.94 10.27 15.42
CA ARG A 10 -12.96 9.20 15.36
C ARG A 10 -12.50 7.99 14.55
N LEU A 11 -11.76 8.19 13.45
CA LEU A 11 -11.21 7.09 12.66
C LEU A 11 -10.15 6.31 13.44
N VAL A 12 -9.28 7.01 14.21
CA VAL A 12 -8.24 6.36 15.04
C VAL A 12 -8.85 5.56 16.18
N GLU A 13 -9.95 6.02 16.79
CA GLU A 13 -10.69 5.30 17.86
C GLU A 13 -11.21 3.92 17.41
N ILE A 14 -11.43 3.72 16.11
CA ILE A 14 -11.98 2.46 15.59
C ILE A 14 -10.84 1.47 15.34
N ASP A 15 -10.90 0.31 16.00
CA ASP A 15 -10.01 -0.81 15.70
C ASP A 15 -10.33 -1.36 14.30
N SER A 16 -9.34 -1.33 13.42
CA SER A 16 -9.39 -1.86 12.07
C SER A 16 -8.16 -2.72 11.75
N ILE A 17 -7.63 -3.41 12.79
CA ILE A 17 -6.49 -4.32 12.61
C ILE A 17 -6.81 -5.36 11.54
N ASN A 18 -5.92 -5.48 10.55
CA ASN A 18 -6.05 -6.45 9.47
C ASN A 18 -5.98 -7.89 10.03
N PRO A 19 -7.05 -8.71 9.89
CA PRO A 19 -7.11 -10.05 10.48
C PRO A 19 -6.17 -11.06 9.81
N GLU A 20 -5.70 -10.80 8.59
CA GLU A 20 -4.73 -11.66 7.91
C GLU A 20 -3.31 -11.44 8.48
N LEU A 21 -3.00 -10.23 8.97
CA LEU A 21 -1.76 -9.94 9.66
C LEU A 21 -1.78 -10.35 11.13
N VAL A 22 -2.92 -10.14 11.79
CA VAL A 22 -3.09 -10.43 13.21
C VAL A 22 -4.34 -11.29 13.40
N PRO A 23 -4.20 -12.60 13.68
CA PRO A 23 -5.33 -13.47 13.91
C PRO A 23 -6.28 -12.93 14.98
N GLY A 24 -7.54 -12.71 14.61
CA GLY A 24 -8.55 -12.11 15.48
C GLY A 24 -8.61 -10.58 15.43
N GLY A 25 -7.88 -9.94 14.52
CA GLY A 25 -8.02 -8.51 14.20
C GLY A 25 -9.48 -8.17 13.83
N ALA A 26 -9.90 -6.94 14.13
CA ALA A 26 -11.30 -6.50 13.99
C ALA A 26 -11.77 -6.42 12.52
N GLY A 27 -10.85 -6.20 11.58
CA GLY A 27 -11.16 -5.93 10.18
C GLY A 27 -11.82 -4.58 9.97
N GLU A 28 -12.33 -4.35 8.76
CA GLU A 28 -12.72 -2.99 8.33
C GLU A 28 -14.23 -2.73 8.39
N ALA A 29 -15.05 -3.69 8.78
CA ALA A 29 -16.51 -3.54 8.74
C ALA A 29 -17.02 -2.34 9.54
N GLU A 30 -16.50 -2.08 10.75
CA GLU A 30 -16.91 -0.96 11.59
C GLU A 30 -16.46 0.38 11.02
N ILE A 31 -15.19 0.49 10.64
CA ILE A 31 -14.66 1.75 10.08
C ILE A 31 -15.29 2.06 8.71
N ALA A 32 -15.60 1.06 7.89
CA ALA A 32 -16.33 1.23 6.64
C ALA A 32 -17.76 1.76 6.86
N ALA A 33 -18.47 1.20 7.85
CA ALA A 33 -19.80 1.68 8.23
C ALA A 33 -19.75 3.13 8.75
N PHE A 34 -18.77 3.46 9.58
CA PHE A 34 -18.57 4.82 10.06
C PHE A 34 -18.27 5.79 8.92
N ALA A 35 -17.31 5.46 8.03
CA ALA A 35 -16.92 6.30 6.91
C ALA A 35 -18.08 6.54 5.94
N ALA A 36 -18.83 5.49 5.56
CA ALA A 36 -20.00 5.63 4.72
C ALA A 36 -21.09 6.48 5.37
N GLY A 37 -21.37 6.26 6.66
CA GLY A 37 -22.36 7.05 7.43
C GLY A 37 -21.95 8.53 7.48
N TRP A 38 -20.73 8.84 7.84
CA TRP A 38 -20.21 10.20 7.93
C TRP A 38 -20.29 10.94 6.59
N MET A 39 -19.93 10.28 5.49
CA MET A 39 -20.02 10.86 4.14
C MET A 39 -21.47 11.03 3.67
N GLY A 40 -22.34 10.05 3.98
CA GLY A 40 -23.76 10.12 3.65
C GLY A 40 -24.47 11.29 4.34
N GLU A 41 -24.17 11.56 5.61
CA GLU A 41 -24.71 12.72 6.36
C GLU A 41 -24.29 14.06 5.73
N ARG A 42 -23.22 14.08 4.93
CA ARG A 42 -22.71 15.27 4.22
C ARG A 42 -23.14 15.34 2.75
N GLY A 43 -24.11 14.49 2.37
CA GLY A 43 -24.77 14.56 1.07
C GLY A 43 -24.10 13.78 -0.05
N LEU A 44 -23.12 12.92 0.26
CA LEU A 44 -22.58 11.98 -0.71
C LEU A 44 -23.49 10.76 -0.84
N ASP A 45 -23.56 10.19 -2.04
CA ASP A 45 -24.19 8.88 -2.29
C ASP A 45 -23.25 7.79 -1.80
N ALA A 46 -23.43 7.34 -0.55
CA ALA A 46 -22.49 6.48 0.17
C ALA A 46 -23.06 5.08 0.42
N ARG A 47 -22.20 4.07 0.30
CA ARG A 47 -22.51 2.68 0.62
C ARG A 47 -21.33 1.96 1.23
N VAL A 48 -21.62 0.93 2.02
CA VAL A 48 -20.66 -0.11 2.41
C VAL A 48 -20.75 -1.23 1.39
N GLU A 49 -19.61 -1.73 0.97
CA GLU A 49 -19.49 -2.84 0.01
C GLU A 49 -18.66 -3.95 0.63
N GLU A 50 -19.31 -5.07 0.93
CA GLU A 50 -18.59 -6.26 1.45
C GLU A 50 -17.77 -6.89 0.33
N VAL A 51 -16.46 -6.95 0.54
CA VAL A 51 -15.48 -7.52 -0.41
C VAL A 51 -15.24 -9.00 -0.13
N ALA A 52 -15.12 -9.34 1.16
CA ALA A 52 -15.02 -10.69 1.70
C ALA A 52 -15.70 -10.72 3.07
N PRO A 53 -15.97 -11.88 3.67
CA PRO A 53 -16.61 -11.96 4.98
C PRO A 53 -15.89 -11.11 6.04
N GLY A 54 -16.55 -10.08 6.56
CA GLY A 54 -16.00 -9.15 7.56
C GLY A 54 -15.00 -8.12 7.00
N ARG A 55 -14.73 -8.11 5.69
CA ARG A 55 -13.85 -7.16 5.01
C ARG A 55 -14.69 -6.28 4.07
N ALA A 56 -14.66 -5.00 4.25
CA ALA A 56 -15.55 -4.10 3.51
C ALA A 56 -14.88 -2.80 3.08
N ASN A 57 -15.25 -2.31 1.90
CA ASN A 57 -14.98 -0.96 1.43
C ASN A 57 -16.10 -0.01 1.83
N ALA A 58 -15.79 1.28 1.97
CA ALA A 58 -16.78 2.35 1.97
C ALA A 58 -16.61 3.18 0.68
N ILE A 59 -17.64 3.19 -0.16
CA ILE A 59 -17.64 3.93 -1.42
C ILE A 59 -18.64 5.06 -1.33
N ALA A 60 -18.23 6.28 -1.65
CA ALA A 60 -19.12 7.44 -1.65
C ALA A 60 -18.88 8.32 -2.88
N THR A 61 -19.93 8.98 -3.37
CA THR A 61 -19.85 9.83 -4.55
C THR A 61 -20.54 11.16 -4.31
N ALA A 62 -19.78 12.25 -4.43
CA ALA A 62 -20.35 13.57 -4.66
C ALA A 62 -20.73 13.68 -6.14
N ARG A 63 -22.02 13.55 -6.43
CA ARG A 63 -22.54 13.49 -7.81
C ARG A 63 -22.40 14.82 -8.53
N GLY A 64 -21.77 14.79 -9.71
CA GLY A 64 -21.77 15.91 -10.64
C GLY A 64 -23.06 16.03 -11.46
N SER A 65 -23.23 17.16 -12.12
CA SER A 65 -24.35 17.40 -13.02
C SER A 65 -24.23 16.73 -14.40
N GLY A 66 -23.08 16.11 -14.66
CA GLY A 66 -22.76 15.38 -15.89
C GLY A 66 -21.90 16.17 -16.87
N GLY A 67 -21.08 15.43 -17.63
CA GLY A 67 -20.21 15.96 -18.69
C GLY A 67 -18.89 16.60 -18.23
N GLY A 68 -18.54 16.51 -16.94
CA GLY A 68 -17.21 16.80 -16.41
C GLY A 68 -16.38 15.53 -16.27
N ARG A 69 -15.07 15.69 -15.99
CA ARG A 69 -14.17 14.57 -15.64
C ARG A 69 -14.44 14.10 -14.22
N SER A 70 -14.31 12.81 -13.99
CA SER A 70 -14.41 12.21 -12.66
C SER A 70 -13.06 12.12 -11.96
N LEU A 71 -13.07 12.19 -10.62
CA LEU A 71 -11.89 12.04 -9.77
C LEU A 71 -12.15 10.99 -8.71
N LEU A 72 -11.27 9.99 -8.62
CA LEU A 72 -11.25 8.99 -7.56
C LEU A 72 -10.24 9.41 -6.49
N LEU A 73 -10.68 9.50 -5.25
CA LEU A 73 -9.84 9.69 -4.06
C LEU A 73 -9.84 8.37 -3.29
N CYS A 74 -8.66 7.76 -3.12
CA CYS A 74 -8.51 6.44 -2.52
C CYS A 74 -7.64 6.48 -1.27
N ALA A 75 -8.05 5.76 -0.23
CA ALA A 75 -7.31 5.57 1.02
C ALA A 75 -7.68 4.22 1.64
N HIS A 76 -6.72 3.53 2.27
CA HIS A 76 -7.04 2.31 3.01
C HIS A 76 -7.51 2.60 4.43
N MET A 77 -8.24 1.64 5.00
CA MET A 77 -8.84 1.72 6.33
C MET A 77 -8.19 0.78 7.33
N ASP A 78 -7.62 -0.31 6.86
CA ASP A 78 -6.96 -1.30 7.71
C ASP A 78 -5.63 -0.77 8.26
N ILE A 79 -5.19 -1.42 9.32
CA ILE A 79 -3.94 -1.10 10.03
C ILE A 79 -3.23 -2.39 10.43
N VAL A 80 -1.93 -2.30 10.62
CA VAL A 80 -1.12 -3.38 11.18
C VAL A 80 -1.37 -3.56 12.69
N GLY A 81 -0.74 -4.57 13.28
CA GLY A 81 -0.85 -4.87 14.71
C GLY A 81 -0.37 -3.75 15.63
N VAL A 82 -0.79 -3.85 16.89
CA VAL A 82 -0.56 -2.83 17.95
C VAL A 82 0.35 -3.35 19.06
N GLU A 83 1.07 -4.43 18.83
CA GLU A 83 1.94 -5.03 19.86
C GLU A 83 2.98 -4.01 20.36
N GLY A 84 3.04 -3.85 21.68
CA GLY A 84 3.95 -2.90 22.34
C GLY A 84 3.49 -1.44 22.35
N MET A 85 2.35 -1.10 21.74
CA MET A 85 1.79 0.26 21.83
C MET A 85 0.96 0.44 23.11
N ASP A 86 1.06 1.63 23.69
CA ASP A 86 0.20 2.05 24.80
C ASP A 86 -1.01 2.81 24.23
N ALA A 87 -2.24 2.37 24.59
CA ALA A 87 -3.50 2.97 24.18
C ALA A 87 -3.60 3.31 22.66
N PRO A 88 -3.40 2.33 21.75
CA PRO A 88 -3.26 2.56 20.31
C PRO A 88 -4.48 3.22 19.65
N PHE A 89 -5.67 3.05 20.25
CA PHE A 89 -6.97 3.58 19.78
C PHE A 89 -7.48 4.75 20.61
N GLU A 90 -6.63 5.34 21.45
CA GLU A 90 -6.94 6.58 22.18
C GLU A 90 -6.17 7.74 21.52
N PRO A 91 -6.77 8.50 20.59
CA PRO A 91 -6.07 9.55 19.86
C PRO A 91 -5.60 10.63 20.83
N ARG A 92 -4.28 10.83 20.91
CA ARG A 92 -3.68 11.85 21.76
C ARG A 92 -3.11 12.96 20.90
N ILE A 93 -3.55 14.19 21.14
CA ILE A 93 -3.02 15.37 20.43
C ILE A 93 -1.97 16.06 21.31
N GLU A 94 -0.76 16.20 20.78
CA GLU A 94 0.37 16.82 21.45
C GLU A 94 1.22 17.56 20.42
N ASP A 95 1.53 18.83 20.67
CA ASP A 95 2.35 19.69 19.80
C ASP A 95 1.92 19.69 18.30
N GLY A 96 0.61 19.70 18.03
CA GLY A 96 0.06 19.69 16.67
C GLY A 96 0.10 18.35 15.96
N ARG A 97 0.41 17.27 16.68
CA ARG A 97 0.46 15.89 16.20
C ARG A 97 -0.64 15.06 16.82
N MET A 98 -1.23 14.17 16.06
CA MET A 98 -2.12 13.13 16.59
C MET A 98 -1.38 11.81 16.64
N HIS A 99 -1.26 11.26 17.85
CA HIS A 99 -0.69 9.95 18.13
C HIS A 99 -1.80 8.90 18.18
N GLY A 100 -1.53 7.72 17.66
CA GLY A 100 -2.42 6.56 17.63
C GLY A 100 -2.14 5.67 16.42
N ARG A 101 -2.44 4.39 16.50
CA ARG A 101 -2.24 3.45 15.38
C ARG A 101 -3.10 3.85 14.18
N GLY A 102 -2.48 3.85 12.99
CA GLY A 102 -3.10 4.25 11.74
C GLY A 102 -3.27 5.76 11.58
N SER A 103 -2.87 6.59 12.56
CA SER A 103 -2.99 8.04 12.43
C SER A 103 -2.18 8.57 11.24
N PHE A 104 -1.02 8.00 10.97
CA PHE A 104 -0.14 8.31 9.85
C PHE A 104 -0.39 7.39 8.66
N ASP A 105 -0.47 6.09 8.88
CA ASP A 105 -0.64 5.05 7.87
C ASP A 105 -1.99 4.32 8.02
N MET A 106 -3.08 4.74 7.24
CA MET A 106 -3.15 6.04 6.55
C MET A 106 -4.47 6.78 6.86
N LYS A 107 -5.02 6.65 8.11
CA LYS A 107 -6.29 7.31 8.50
C LYS A 107 -6.22 8.84 8.40
N GLY A 108 -5.01 9.44 8.50
CA GLY A 108 -4.79 10.86 8.21
C GLY A 108 -5.12 11.22 6.76
N GLY A 109 -4.66 10.38 5.82
CA GLY A 109 -5.02 10.47 4.40
C GLY A 109 -6.51 10.23 4.17
N LEU A 110 -7.09 9.22 4.83
CA LEU A 110 -8.53 8.93 4.77
C LEU A 110 -9.38 10.12 5.26
N ALA A 111 -9.01 10.73 6.37
CA ALA A 111 -9.72 11.92 6.88
C ALA A 111 -9.65 13.08 5.88
N ALA A 112 -8.49 13.30 5.25
CA ALA A 112 -8.32 14.34 4.22
C ALA A 112 -9.20 14.08 2.98
N VAL A 113 -9.28 12.83 2.50
CA VAL A 113 -10.14 12.41 1.38
C VAL A 113 -11.61 12.66 1.70
N MET A 114 -12.08 12.20 2.85
CA MET A 114 -13.48 12.34 3.27
C MET A 114 -13.87 13.81 3.42
N ALA A 115 -13.01 14.62 4.05
CA ALA A 115 -13.25 16.05 4.24
C ALA A 115 -13.28 16.81 2.90
N ALA A 116 -12.33 16.54 1.99
CA ALA A 116 -12.29 17.16 0.65
C ALA A 116 -13.54 16.82 -0.17
N ALA A 117 -13.96 15.57 -0.17
CA ALA A 117 -15.17 15.15 -0.90
C ALA A 117 -16.45 15.79 -0.33
N ALA A 118 -16.57 15.90 1.00
CA ALA A 118 -17.66 16.57 1.68
C ALA A 118 -17.72 18.07 1.32
N ALA A 119 -16.56 18.75 1.26
CA ALA A 119 -16.45 20.17 0.93
C ALA A 119 -16.94 20.49 -0.50
N VAL A 120 -16.90 19.51 -1.40
CA VAL A 120 -17.36 19.67 -2.79
C VAL A 120 -18.74 19.08 -3.08
N ALA A 121 -19.35 18.38 -2.13
CA ALA A 121 -20.64 17.68 -2.34
C ALA A 121 -21.77 18.59 -2.86
N ALA A 122 -21.79 19.87 -2.43
CA ALA A 122 -22.77 20.85 -2.87
C ALA A 122 -22.19 21.90 -3.83
N ALA A 123 -21.00 21.67 -4.39
CA ALA A 123 -20.30 22.67 -5.22
C ALA A 123 -20.86 22.81 -6.65
N GLY A 124 -21.78 21.93 -7.06
CA GLY A 124 -22.37 21.95 -8.40
C GLY A 124 -21.38 21.61 -9.51
N LEU A 125 -20.44 20.74 -9.24
CA LEU A 125 -19.45 20.26 -10.20
C LEU A 125 -20.13 19.51 -11.35
N ARG A 126 -19.45 19.40 -12.48
CA ARG A 126 -19.95 18.65 -13.65
C ARG A 126 -19.56 17.16 -13.55
N GLY A 127 -18.37 16.86 -13.11
CA GLY A 127 -17.89 15.50 -12.92
C GLY A 127 -18.11 15.00 -11.49
N ASP A 128 -18.09 13.69 -11.33
CA ASP A 128 -18.23 13.01 -10.03
C ASP A 128 -16.91 13.06 -9.26
N VAL A 129 -16.97 13.29 -7.93
CA VAL A 129 -15.87 13.02 -7.01
C VAL A 129 -16.21 11.77 -6.22
N ILE A 130 -15.41 10.73 -6.40
CA ILE A 130 -15.62 9.40 -5.84
C ILE A 130 -14.61 9.18 -4.73
N VAL A 131 -15.06 8.74 -3.57
CA VAL A 131 -14.20 8.26 -2.46
C VAL A 131 -14.27 6.75 -2.43
N ALA A 132 -13.10 6.12 -2.42
CA ALA A 132 -12.92 4.71 -2.13
C ALA A 132 -12.06 4.57 -0.85
N ALA A 133 -12.71 4.33 0.27
CA ALA A 133 -12.05 3.88 1.48
C ALA A 133 -12.00 2.35 1.42
N VAL A 134 -10.79 1.80 1.24
CA VAL A 134 -10.59 0.38 0.89
C VAL A 134 -10.08 -0.43 2.06
N CYS A 135 -10.33 -1.73 2.02
CA CYS A 135 -9.83 -2.70 2.99
C CYS A 135 -8.57 -3.40 2.47
N ASP A 136 -7.76 -3.95 3.40
CA ASP A 136 -6.73 -4.95 3.14
C ASP A 136 -5.48 -4.47 2.38
N GLU A 137 -5.18 -3.19 2.39
CA GLU A 137 -3.96 -2.68 1.74
C GLU A 137 -2.70 -3.28 2.36
N GLU A 138 -2.68 -3.41 3.68
CA GLU A 138 -1.57 -3.89 4.49
C GLU A 138 -1.23 -5.39 4.27
N TYR A 139 -2.04 -6.11 3.47
CA TYR A 139 -1.81 -7.54 3.18
C TYR A 139 -1.92 -7.87 1.69
N GLU A 140 -3.13 -8.04 1.14
CA GLU A 140 -3.34 -8.44 -0.26
C GLU A 140 -4.11 -7.40 -1.10
N SER A 141 -4.60 -6.32 -0.49
CA SER A 141 -5.31 -5.23 -1.19
C SER A 141 -6.58 -5.65 -1.93
N ILE A 142 -7.33 -6.62 -1.38
CA ILE A 142 -8.56 -7.11 -2.03
C ILE A 142 -9.60 -5.99 -2.24
N GLY A 143 -9.58 -4.96 -1.36
CA GLY A 143 -10.45 -3.80 -1.47
C GLY A 143 -10.14 -2.94 -2.69
N ALA A 144 -8.87 -2.61 -2.92
CA ALA A 144 -8.44 -1.84 -4.07
C ALA A 144 -8.55 -2.63 -5.38
N GLU A 145 -8.33 -3.96 -5.37
CA GLU A 145 -8.61 -4.83 -6.52
C GLU A 145 -10.08 -4.76 -6.94
N ARG A 146 -11.01 -4.79 -5.97
CA ARG A 146 -12.45 -4.64 -6.23
C ARG A 146 -12.75 -3.28 -6.86
N VAL A 147 -12.18 -2.20 -6.33
CA VAL A 147 -12.33 -0.83 -6.87
C VAL A 147 -11.78 -0.77 -8.29
N ALA A 148 -10.59 -1.28 -8.55
CA ALA A 148 -9.96 -1.28 -9.87
C ALA A 148 -10.76 -2.08 -10.92
N ALA A 149 -11.48 -3.13 -10.50
CA ALA A 149 -12.29 -3.96 -11.38
C ALA A 149 -13.67 -3.34 -11.70
N GLU A 150 -14.26 -2.58 -10.78
CA GLU A 150 -15.66 -2.15 -10.88
C GLU A 150 -15.85 -0.65 -11.09
N LEU A 151 -14.88 0.19 -10.71
CA LEU A 151 -14.96 1.63 -10.86
C LEU A 151 -14.11 2.13 -12.02
N THR A 152 -14.59 3.19 -12.65
CA THR A 152 -13.84 3.94 -13.65
C THR A 152 -13.78 5.40 -13.23
N ALA A 153 -12.63 6.04 -13.43
CA ALA A 153 -12.45 7.47 -13.21
C ALA A 153 -11.45 8.03 -14.23
N ASP A 154 -11.54 9.33 -14.50
CA ASP A 154 -10.60 9.99 -15.41
C ASP A 154 -9.24 10.24 -14.77
N ALA A 155 -9.16 10.19 -13.44
CA ALA A 155 -7.93 10.18 -12.67
C ALA A 155 -8.17 9.70 -11.23
N ALA A 156 -7.08 9.34 -10.53
CA ALA A 156 -7.11 8.99 -9.11
C ALA A 156 -5.98 9.66 -8.31
N ILE A 157 -6.25 9.89 -7.02
CA ILE A 157 -5.26 10.29 -6.03
C ILE A 157 -5.35 9.28 -4.88
N VAL A 158 -4.24 8.62 -4.56
CA VAL A 158 -4.08 7.77 -3.37
C VAL A 158 -3.39 8.60 -2.29
N THR A 159 -3.90 8.59 -1.06
CA THR A 159 -3.44 9.52 -0.02
C THR A 159 -2.49 8.89 1.01
N GLU A 160 -1.66 7.95 0.53
CA GLU A 160 -0.54 7.44 1.32
C GLU A 160 0.40 8.56 1.78
N PRO A 161 1.06 8.39 2.93
CA PRO A 161 1.92 9.41 3.50
C PRO A 161 3.11 9.76 2.58
N THR A 162 3.13 10.97 2.05
CA THR A 162 4.22 11.48 1.20
C THR A 162 4.89 12.73 1.76
N GLY A 163 4.46 13.20 2.93
CA GLY A 163 4.95 14.47 3.49
C GLY A 163 4.51 15.70 2.70
N LEU A 164 3.37 15.62 2.00
CA LEU A 164 2.87 16.64 1.07
C LEU A 164 3.81 16.89 -0.13
N ASP A 165 4.57 15.88 -0.52
CA ASP A 165 5.31 15.82 -1.78
C ASP A 165 4.55 14.93 -2.78
N VAL A 166 4.79 15.13 -4.09
CA VAL A 166 4.05 14.45 -5.15
C VAL A 166 4.79 13.17 -5.52
N CYS A 167 4.22 12.02 -5.14
CA CYS A 167 4.83 10.72 -5.44
C CYS A 167 4.29 10.18 -6.78
N VAL A 168 5.21 9.93 -7.71
CA VAL A 168 4.91 9.48 -9.07
C VAL A 168 5.38 8.07 -9.37
N ALA A 169 6.06 7.41 -8.42
CA ALA A 169 6.53 6.05 -8.59
C ALA A 169 6.69 5.34 -7.25
N HIS A 170 6.42 4.04 -7.21
CA HIS A 170 6.79 3.19 -6.08
C HIS A 170 7.22 1.79 -6.52
N LYS A 171 7.94 1.08 -5.62
CA LYS A 171 8.40 -0.28 -5.91
C LYS A 171 7.23 -1.26 -5.90
N GLY A 172 7.42 -2.35 -6.66
CA GLY A 172 6.63 -3.57 -6.55
C GLY A 172 7.37 -4.63 -5.76
N PHE A 173 6.74 -5.80 -5.61
CA PHE A 173 7.38 -6.95 -5.00
C PHE A 173 6.82 -8.28 -5.54
N VAL A 174 7.65 -9.31 -5.41
CA VAL A 174 7.28 -10.71 -5.70
C VAL A 174 7.73 -11.55 -4.53
N TRP A 175 6.82 -12.39 -4.02
CA TRP A 175 7.15 -13.44 -3.07
C TRP A 175 7.32 -14.76 -3.79
N LEU A 176 8.39 -15.47 -3.44
CA LEU A 176 8.72 -16.74 -4.09
C LEU A 176 9.11 -17.80 -3.05
N ASP A 177 8.72 -19.02 -3.37
CA ASP A 177 9.19 -20.23 -2.71
C ASP A 177 10.25 -20.89 -3.59
N ILE A 178 11.37 -21.29 -3.00
CA ILE A 178 12.39 -22.15 -3.63
C ILE A 178 12.51 -23.40 -2.79
N GLU A 179 12.29 -24.55 -3.42
CA GLU A 179 12.39 -25.84 -2.74
C GLU A 179 13.50 -26.68 -3.36
N THR A 180 14.46 -27.07 -2.54
CA THR A 180 15.48 -28.06 -2.88
C THR A 180 15.07 -29.43 -2.38
N ALA A 181 15.28 -30.44 -3.23
CA ALA A 181 14.98 -31.83 -2.93
C ALA A 181 16.25 -32.62 -2.58
N GLY A 182 16.09 -33.55 -1.68
CA GLY A 182 17.12 -34.51 -1.27
C GLY A 182 16.59 -35.93 -1.23
N VAL A 183 17.33 -36.80 -0.55
CA VAL A 183 16.91 -38.19 -0.30
C VAL A 183 17.18 -38.48 1.17
N ALA A 184 16.12 -38.78 1.93
CA ALA A 184 16.25 -39.14 3.34
C ALA A 184 17.02 -40.46 3.49
N ALA A 185 17.99 -40.46 4.37
CA ALA A 185 18.79 -41.61 4.75
C ALA A 185 19.38 -41.45 6.14
N HIS A 186 19.73 -42.55 6.77
CA HIS A 186 20.44 -42.49 8.04
C HIS A 186 21.77 -41.73 7.88
N GLY A 187 22.13 -40.85 8.81
CA GLY A 187 23.29 -39.96 8.72
C GLY A 187 24.65 -40.67 8.52
N SER A 188 24.73 -41.98 8.84
CA SER A 188 25.91 -42.81 8.54
C SER A 188 25.92 -43.38 7.11
N ARG A 189 24.92 -43.07 6.28
CA ARG A 189 24.78 -43.63 4.93
C ARG A 189 24.89 -42.51 3.86
N PRO A 190 26.08 -41.89 3.70
CA PRO A 190 26.31 -40.86 2.69
C PRO A 190 26.21 -41.42 1.25
N ASP A 191 26.24 -42.73 1.09
CA ASP A 191 26.05 -43.47 -0.17
C ASP A 191 24.59 -43.50 -0.62
N LEU A 192 23.62 -43.23 0.27
CA LEU A 192 22.17 -43.27 -0.01
C LEU A 192 21.51 -41.91 0.15
N GLY A 193 22.02 -41.08 1.03
CA GLY A 193 21.44 -39.76 1.34
C GLY A 193 21.81 -38.68 0.33
N VAL A 194 20.87 -37.77 0.08
CA VAL A 194 21.12 -36.50 -0.62
C VAL A 194 20.64 -35.36 0.28
N ASP A 195 21.51 -34.42 0.55
CA ASP A 195 21.28 -33.34 1.52
C ASP A 195 20.61 -32.13 0.85
N ALA A 196 19.30 -31.95 1.07
CA ALA A 196 18.55 -30.81 0.54
C ALA A 196 18.98 -29.49 1.18
N ILE A 197 19.44 -29.47 2.46
CA ILE A 197 19.91 -28.24 3.10
C ILE A 197 21.24 -27.82 2.50
N ALA A 198 22.14 -28.74 2.22
CA ALA A 198 23.39 -28.42 1.54
C ALA A 198 23.15 -27.85 0.13
N ALA A 199 22.18 -28.41 -0.61
CA ALA A 199 21.78 -27.88 -1.91
C ALA A 199 21.20 -26.46 -1.80
N MET A 200 20.42 -26.15 -0.76
CA MET A 200 19.90 -24.80 -0.50
C MET A 200 21.03 -23.81 -0.18
N GLY A 201 22.15 -24.26 0.38
CA GLY A 201 23.34 -23.43 0.62
C GLY A 201 23.86 -22.78 -0.66
N GLU A 202 23.86 -23.50 -1.79
CA GLU A 202 24.26 -22.97 -3.09
C GLU A 202 23.27 -21.92 -3.63
N VAL A 203 21.97 -22.14 -3.42
CA VAL A 203 20.92 -21.15 -3.76
C VAL A 203 21.12 -19.85 -2.97
N LEU A 204 21.42 -19.94 -1.67
CA LEU A 204 21.67 -18.77 -0.82
C LEU A 204 22.92 -17.98 -1.26
N VAL A 205 23.97 -18.67 -1.72
CA VAL A 205 25.15 -18.02 -2.32
C VAL A 205 24.77 -17.32 -3.63
N GLY A 206 23.98 -17.99 -4.48
CA GLY A 206 23.44 -17.39 -5.71
C GLY A 206 22.58 -16.17 -5.43
N LEU A 207 21.73 -16.21 -4.40
CA LEU A 207 20.89 -15.09 -3.95
C LEU A 207 21.73 -13.89 -3.51
N SER A 208 22.81 -14.12 -2.77
CA SER A 208 23.76 -13.07 -2.39
C SER A 208 24.43 -12.43 -3.60
N GLY A 209 24.76 -13.25 -4.63
CA GLY A 209 25.29 -12.77 -5.90
C GLY A 209 24.26 -11.92 -6.68
N LEU A 210 23.01 -12.36 -6.74
CA LEU A 210 21.91 -11.61 -7.36
C LEU A 210 21.68 -10.27 -6.63
N ALA A 211 21.69 -10.26 -5.30
CA ALA A 211 21.56 -9.03 -4.51
C ALA A 211 22.65 -8.01 -4.86
N ALA A 212 23.89 -8.47 -4.98
CA ALA A 212 25.02 -7.61 -5.39
C ALA A 212 24.90 -7.11 -6.83
N GLN A 213 24.42 -7.96 -7.74
CA GLN A 213 24.16 -7.58 -9.14
C GLN A 213 23.07 -6.51 -9.24
N LEU A 214 21.96 -6.68 -8.50
CA LEU A 214 20.87 -5.70 -8.44
C LEU A 214 21.34 -4.36 -7.90
N ALA A 215 22.11 -4.38 -6.81
CA ALA A 215 22.67 -3.15 -6.22
C ALA A 215 23.62 -2.41 -7.18
N GLY A 216 24.29 -3.13 -8.07
CA GLY A 216 25.17 -2.57 -9.11
C GLY A 216 24.46 -2.25 -10.44
N SER A 217 23.17 -2.50 -10.57
CA SER A 217 22.40 -2.22 -11.78
C SER A 217 22.14 -0.72 -11.97
N ARG A 218 21.65 -0.35 -13.17
CA ARG A 218 21.25 1.04 -13.41
C ARG A 218 20.08 1.41 -12.50
N PRO A 219 20.23 2.42 -11.63
CA PRO A 219 19.16 2.79 -10.72
C PRO A 219 18.02 3.50 -11.46
N HIS A 220 16.78 3.26 -11.01
CA HIS A 220 15.66 4.12 -11.32
C HIS A 220 15.87 5.50 -10.68
N PRO A 221 15.56 6.62 -11.38
CA PRO A 221 15.88 7.98 -10.89
C PRO A 221 15.35 8.30 -9.49
N LEU A 222 14.16 7.80 -9.15
CA LEU A 222 13.47 8.09 -7.87
C LEU A 222 13.51 6.92 -6.88
N LEU A 223 13.66 5.67 -7.35
CA LEU A 223 13.48 4.47 -6.52
C LEU A 223 14.80 3.72 -6.24
N GLY A 224 15.90 4.13 -6.89
CA GLY A 224 17.13 3.36 -6.84
C GLY A 224 17.02 2.02 -7.57
N THR A 225 17.57 0.96 -7.01
CA THR A 225 17.56 -0.38 -7.61
C THR A 225 16.51 -1.29 -6.95
N GLY A 226 16.15 -2.36 -7.65
CA GLY A 226 15.48 -3.50 -7.03
C GLY A 226 16.37 -4.17 -5.98
N SER A 227 15.78 -5.03 -5.16
CA SER A 227 16.49 -5.78 -4.12
C SER A 227 15.91 -7.17 -3.92
N VAL A 228 16.68 -8.08 -3.35
CA VAL A 228 16.23 -9.43 -3.00
C VAL A 228 16.77 -9.82 -1.64
N HIS A 229 15.96 -10.52 -0.84
CA HIS A 229 16.40 -11.10 0.43
C HIS A 229 15.66 -12.39 0.75
N ALA A 230 16.33 -13.26 1.49
CA ALA A 230 15.73 -14.43 2.12
C ALA A 230 14.91 -14.00 3.32
N SER A 231 13.65 -14.45 3.41
CA SER A 231 12.74 -14.09 4.50
C SER A 231 12.62 -15.21 5.54
N LEU A 232 12.35 -16.44 5.07
CA LEU A 232 12.16 -17.61 5.91
C LEU A 232 12.87 -18.81 5.29
N ILE A 233 13.40 -19.71 6.13
CA ILE A 233 13.99 -20.97 5.69
C ILE A 233 13.60 -22.09 6.65
N GLU A 234 13.23 -23.24 6.11
CA GLU A 234 12.93 -24.45 6.88
C GLU A 234 13.43 -25.69 6.17
N GLY A 235 13.96 -26.67 6.94
CA GLY A 235 14.46 -27.92 6.37
C GLY A 235 14.94 -28.90 7.45
N GLY A 236 14.94 -30.18 7.09
CA GLY A 236 15.30 -31.26 7.99
C GLY A 236 14.22 -31.64 9.02
N GLN A 237 14.43 -32.74 9.73
CA GLN A 237 13.52 -33.26 10.75
C GLN A 237 14.26 -33.60 12.04
N GLU A 238 15.45 -34.17 11.93
CA GLU A 238 16.27 -34.60 13.06
C GLU A 238 17.77 -34.63 12.71
N LEU A 239 18.64 -34.76 13.73
CA LEU A 239 20.10 -34.66 13.53
C LEU A 239 20.73 -35.87 12.84
N SER A 240 20.10 -37.05 12.92
CA SER A 240 20.70 -38.31 12.45
C SER A 240 20.23 -38.73 11.05
N SER A 241 19.56 -37.86 10.32
CA SER A 241 19.01 -38.12 8.98
C SER A 241 19.41 -37.05 7.97
N TYR A 242 19.67 -37.48 6.73
CA TYR A 242 19.77 -36.57 5.59
C TYR A 242 18.41 -35.90 5.34
N PRO A 243 18.35 -34.56 5.19
CA PRO A 243 17.10 -33.86 4.91
C PRO A 243 16.64 -34.11 3.47
N GLU A 244 15.40 -34.54 3.30
CA GLU A 244 14.83 -34.76 1.96
C GLU A 244 14.28 -33.50 1.31
N ARG A 245 14.11 -32.41 2.09
CA ARG A 245 13.49 -31.16 1.64
C ARG A 245 14.10 -29.98 2.40
N CYS A 246 14.32 -28.87 1.69
CA CYS A 246 14.52 -27.55 2.28
C CYS A 246 13.74 -26.50 1.48
N LEU A 247 13.00 -25.64 2.18
CA LEU A 247 12.18 -24.57 1.62
C LEU A 247 12.74 -23.22 2.04
N LEU A 248 12.98 -22.35 1.07
CA LEU A 248 13.32 -20.95 1.24
C LEU A 248 12.16 -20.10 0.75
N ARG A 249 11.70 -19.14 1.55
CA ARG A 249 10.80 -18.07 1.12
C ARG A 249 11.57 -16.78 1.04
N LEU A 250 11.37 -16.03 -0.02
CA LEU A 250 12.11 -14.82 -0.31
C LEU A 250 11.21 -13.72 -0.88
N GLU A 251 11.67 -12.48 -0.75
CA GLU A 251 11.07 -11.32 -1.37
C GLU A 251 12.02 -10.67 -2.37
N ARG A 252 11.50 -10.33 -3.55
CA ARG A 252 12.16 -9.55 -4.59
C ARG A 252 11.42 -8.23 -4.77
N ARG A 253 12.03 -7.09 -4.34
CA ARG A 253 11.50 -5.74 -4.63
C ARG A 253 11.84 -5.34 -6.05
N THR A 254 10.83 -4.97 -6.84
CA THR A 254 10.94 -4.59 -8.25
C THR A 254 10.84 -3.08 -8.45
N VAL A 255 11.37 -2.59 -9.56
CA VAL A 255 11.22 -1.20 -10.01
C VAL A 255 10.51 -1.15 -11.37
N PRO A 256 9.92 -0.01 -11.78
CA PRO A 256 9.29 0.13 -13.08
C PRO A 256 10.15 -0.38 -14.22
N GLY A 257 9.55 -1.17 -15.13
CA GLY A 257 10.25 -1.85 -16.23
C GLY A 257 10.71 -3.28 -15.93
N GLU A 258 10.67 -3.74 -14.67
CA GLU A 258 10.87 -5.14 -14.30
C GLU A 258 9.53 -5.88 -14.27
N THR A 259 9.48 -7.10 -14.79
CA THR A 259 8.28 -7.95 -14.85
C THR A 259 8.43 -9.19 -13.97
N LEU A 260 7.31 -9.85 -13.64
CA LEU A 260 7.33 -11.16 -12.98
C LEU A 260 8.22 -12.16 -13.73
N ALA A 261 8.11 -12.21 -15.06
CA ALA A 261 8.91 -13.12 -15.88
C ALA A 261 10.42 -12.87 -15.76
N ASP A 262 10.85 -11.59 -15.63
CA ASP A 262 12.25 -11.25 -15.39
C ASP A 262 12.71 -11.76 -14.02
N VAL A 263 11.87 -11.60 -12.99
CA VAL A 263 12.16 -12.07 -11.63
C VAL A 263 12.27 -13.60 -11.60
N GLU A 264 11.30 -14.31 -12.18
CA GLU A 264 11.32 -15.78 -12.27
C GLU A 264 12.56 -16.29 -12.98
N ALA A 265 12.95 -15.66 -14.11
CA ALA A 265 14.15 -16.01 -14.83
C ALA A 265 15.43 -15.79 -13.99
N GLN A 266 15.52 -14.68 -13.24
CA GLN A 266 16.64 -14.39 -12.34
C GLN A 266 16.76 -15.46 -11.25
N ILE A 267 15.66 -15.83 -10.61
CA ILE A 267 15.62 -16.82 -9.55
C ILE A 267 15.92 -18.22 -10.08
N ALA A 268 15.33 -18.63 -11.21
CA ALA A 268 15.63 -19.91 -11.82
C ALA A 268 17.13 -20.09 -12.19
N ALA A 269 17.79 -18.99 -12.58
CA ALA A 269 19.21 -19.02 -12.91
C ALA A 269 20.12 -19.29 -11.70
N ILE A 270 19.72 -18.89 -10.50
CA ILE A 270 20.50 -19.11 -9.25
C ILE A 270 20.08 -20.36 -8.49
N ALA A 271 18.99 -21.03 -8.89
CA ALA A 271 18.44 -22.21 -8.24
C ALA A 271 18.29 -23.39 -9.22
N PRO A 272 19.36 -23.79 -9.93
CA PRO A 272 19.26 -24.87 -10.92
C PRO A 272 18.87 -26.19 -10.25
N GLY A 273 17.81 -26.83 -10.74
CA GLY A 273 17.31 -28.10 -10.21
C GLY A 273 16.40 -27.98 -8.98
N ALA A 274 16.19 -26.81 -8.44
CA ALA A 274 15.19 -26.55 -7.42
C ALA A 274 13.80 -26.26 -8.05
N ALA A 275 12.74 -26.53 -7.31
CA ALA A 275 11.41 -26.05 -7.68
C ALA A 275 11.27 -24.59 -7.25
N VAL A 276 10.91 -23.72 -8.21
CA VAL A 276 10.67 -22.28 -7.98
C VAL A 276 9.20 -21.99 -8.23
N ARG A 277 8.55 -21.28 -7.32
CA ARG A 277 7.15 -20.89 -7.44
C ARG A 277 6.95 -19.47 -6.93
N SER A 278 6.41 -18.60 -7.78
CA SER A 278 5.88 -17.31 -7.35
C SER A 278 4.58 -17.53 -6.58
N THR A 279 4.49 -17.00 -5.37
CA THR A 279 3.34 -17.16 -4.47
C THR A 279 2.45 -15.94 -4.47
N PHE A 280 3.02 -14.75 -4.62
CA PHE A 280 2.30 -13.49 -4.67
C PHE A 280 3.11 -12.44 -5.44
N GLU A 281 2.39 -11.53 -6.14
CA GLU A 281 3.00 -10.44 -6.90
C GLU A 281 2.21 -9.15 -6.75
N ARG A 282 2.94 -8.05 -6.64
CA ARG A 282 2.42 -6.69 -6.80
C ARG A 282 3.37 -5.91 -7.73
N ALA A 283 2.85 -5.48 -8.87
CA ALA A 283 3.63 -4.75 -9.87
C ALA A 283 4.11 -3.39 -9.31
N PRO A 284 5.27 -2.88 -9.74
CA PRO A 284 5.69 -1.52 -9.45
C PRO A 284 4.80 -0.51 -10.18
N PHE A 285 4.79 0.72 -9.68
CA PHE A 285 4.01 1.82 -10.23
C PHE A 285 4.91 2.95 -10.71
N GLU A 286 4.55 3.57 -11.84
CA GLU A 286 5.09 4.83 -12.29
C GLU A 286 4.06 5.56 -13.17
N VAL A 287 3.89 6.85 -12.93
CA VAL A 287 3.11 7.76 -13.76
C VAL A 287 4.02 8.85 -14.32
N ALA A 288 3.75 9.30 -15.54
CA ALA A 288 4.53 10.38 -16.15
C ALA A 288 4.41 11.67 -15.31
N ALA A 289 5.53 12.30 -15.02
CA ALA A 289 5.57 13.52 -14.19
C ALA A 289 4.78 14.69 -14.81
N ASP A 290 4.55 14.69 -16.12
CA ASP A 290 3.74 15.65 -16.86
C ASP A 290 2.29 15.20 -17.07
N ALA A 291 1.87 14.08 -16.49
CA ALA A 291 0.48 13.65 -16.54
C ALA A 291 -0.46 14.73 -15.97
N ALA A 292 -1.64 14.86 -16.57
CA ALA A 292 -2.56 15.95 -16.21
C ALA A 292 -2.91 15.98 -14.71
N ILE A 293 -3.11 14.80 -14.11
CA ILE A 293 -3.44 14.72 -12.67
C ILE A 293 -2.22 15.09 -11.80
N VAL A 294 -1.01 14.67 -12.16
CA VAL A 294 0.23 15.04 -11.47
C VAL A 294 0.42 16.55 -11.50
N SER A 295 0.25 17.16 -12.69
CA SER A 295 0.31 18.62 -12.89
C SER A 295 -0.75 19.38 -12.08
N ALA A 296 -1.97 18.84 -11.97
CA ALA A 296 -3.04 19.44 -11.18
C ALA A 296 -2.70 19.42 -9.67
N VAL A 297 -2.31 18.25 -9.14
CA VAL A 297 -1.90 18.13 -7.73
C VAL A 297 -0.72 19.05 -7.43
N HIS A 298 0.31 19.05 -8.28
CA HIS A 298 1.51 19.88 -8.09
C HIS A 298 1.16 21.38 -8.01
N ARG A 299 0.33 21.88 -8.94
CA ARG A 299 -0.10 23.28 -8.97
C ARG A 299 -0.86 23.69 -7.72
N HIS A 300 -1.89 22.92 -7.34
CA HIS A 300 -2.69 23.23 -6.15
C HIS A 300 -1.90 23.03 -4.85
N ALA A 301 -0.95 22.10 -4.81
CA ALA A 301 -0.04 21.96 -3.69
C ALA A 301 0.84 23.21 -3.53
N ILE A 302 1.37 23.81 -4.59
CA ILE A 302 2.11 25.08 -4.53
C ILE A 302 1.24 26.17 -3.91
N ASP A 303 0.00 26.32 -4.38
CA ASP A 303 -0.91 27.37 -3.93
C ASP A 303 -1.26 27.24 -2.44
N VAL A 304 -1.54 26.00 -1.99
CA VAL A 304 -1.93 25.73 -0.58
C VAL A 304 -0.73 25.75 0.36
N LEU A 305 0.40 25.14 -0.06
CA LEU A 305 1.56 24.97 0.80
C LEU A 305 2.45 26.22 0.85
N GLY A 306 2.36 27.10 -0.15
CA GLY A 306 3.28 28.24 -0.30
C GLY A 306 4.72 27.82 -0.61
N ARG A 307 4.94 26.56 -1.00
CA ARG A 307 6.21 25.99 -1.44
C ARG A 307 6.00 25.04 -2.61
N GLU A 308 7.03 24.83 -3.41
CA GLU A 308 7.01 23.79 -4.42
C GLU A 308 7.18 22.41 -3.76
N PRO A 309 6.24 21.45 -3.97
CA PRO A 309 6.42 20.08 -3.51
C PRO A 309 7.49 19.38 -4.35
N ALA A 310 8.25 18.49 -3.74
CA ALA A 310 9.18 17.64 -4.49
C ALA A 310 8.40 16.57 -5.28
N THR A 311 8.96 16.16 -6.44
CA THR A 311 8.53 14.95 -7.12
C THR A 311 9.35 13.79 -6.58
N VAL A 312 8.71 12.80 -5.98
CA VAL A 312 9.36 11.72 -5.24
C VAL A 312 8.93 10.33 -5.73
N GLY A 313 9.72 9.32 -5.34
CA GLY A 313 9.36 7.91 -5.41
C GLY A 313 9.36 7.29 -4.02
N HIS A 314 8.55 6.27 -3.81
CA HIS A 314 8.43 5.58 -2.53
C HIS A 314 8.93 4.13 -2.61
N ALA A 315 9.60 3.65 -1.56
CA ALA A 315 10.14 2.28 -1.55
C ALA A 315 9.09 1.22 -1.20
N ALA A 316 8.04 1.58 -0.44
CA ALA A 316 6.90 0.71 -0.19
C ALA A 316 6.02 0.60 -1.42
N TRP A 317 5.26 -0.48 -1.51
CA TRP A 317 4.20 -0.66 -2.48
C TRP A 317 2.92 0.01 -1.96
N MET A 318 2.02 0.41 -2.86
CA MET A 318 0.77 1.09 -2.54
C MET A 318 -0.31 0.73 -3.57
N ASP A 319 -1.57 0.87 -3.22
CA ASP A 319 -2.74 0.60 -4.07
C ASP A 319 -2.76 1.40 -5.40
N ALA A 320 -1.95 2.44 -5.51
CA ALA A 320 -1.82 3.22 -6.74
C ALA A 320 -1.45 2.36 -7.97
N ALA A 321 -0.70 1.26 -7.76
CA ALA A 321 -0.36 0.32 -8.82
C ALA A 321 -1.60 -0.37 -9.40
N LEU A 322 -2.56 -0.78 -8.57
CA LEU A 322 -3.78 -1.45 -9.00
C LEU A 322 -4.69 -0.52 -9.81
N LEU A 323 -4.90 0.70 -9.33
CA LEU A 323 -5.69 1.71 -10.03
C LEU A 323 -5.05 2.09 -11.37
N SER A 324 -3.73 2.27 -11.39
CA SER A 324 -2.98 2.58 -12.61
C SER A 324 -3.04 1.42 -13.62
N ALA A 325 -2.90 0.17 -13.17
CA ALA A 325 -3.03 -1.02 -14.00
C ALA A 325 -4.42 -1.18 -14.62
N ALA A 326 -5.47 -0.70 -13.93
CA ALA A 326 -6.84 -0.61 -14.45
C ALA A 326 -7.04 0.52 -15.47
N GLY A 327 -5.99 1.29 -15.79
CA GLY A 327 -6.02 2.38 -16.78
C GLY A 327 -6.47 3.72 -16.22
N ILE A 328 -6.54 3.88 -14.90
CA ILE A 328 -6.85 5.13 -14.23
C ILE A 328 -5.53 5.89 -13.97
N PRO A 329 -5.28 7.06 -14.60
CA PRO A 329 -4.11 7.87 -14.32
C PRO A 329 -4.06 8.25 -12.84
N THR A 330 -3.07 7.74 -12.11
CA THR A 330 -3.00 7.82 -10.65
C THR A 330 -1.77 8.59 -10.19
N VAL A 331 -1.89 9.34 -9.09
CA VAL A 331 -0.79 9.98 -8.37
C VAL A 331 -0.94 9.72 -6.87
N VAL A 332 0.16 9.72 -6.13
CA VAL A 332 0.11 9.57 -4.66
C VAL A 332 0.47 10.92 -4.02
N PHE A 333 -0.37 11.36 -3.06
CA PHE A 333 -0.17 12.62 -2.35
C PHE A 333 -0.90 12.60 -1.00
N GLY A 334 -0.17 12.63 0.10
CA GLY A 334 -0.74 12.53 1.44
C GLY A 334 0.03 13.25 2.53
N PRO A 335 -0.48 13.17 3.77
CA PRO A 335 0.03 13.91 4.92
C PRO A 335 1.47 13.58 5.32
N ALA A 336 2.01 14.38 6.24
CA ALA A 336 3.30 14.18 6.89
C ALA A 336 3.11 13.57 8.29
N GLY A 337 4.07 12.79 8.72
CA GLY A 337 4.10 12.16 10.03
C GLY A 337 5.29 11.22 10.15
N ALA A 338 5.21 10.29 11.06
CA ALA A 338 6.21 9.24 11.21
C ALA A 338 5.65 8.02 11.95
N GLY A 339 6.39 6.92 11.85
CA GLY A 339 6.14 5.72 12.65
C GLY A 339 5.18 4.72 12.03
N ALA A 340 5.01 4.71 10.69
CA ALA A 340 4.33 3.61 10.01
C ALA A 340 4.88 2.27 10.51
N HIS A 341 4.00 1.38 10.99
CA HIS A 341 4.30 0.06 11.59
C HIS A 341 5.17 0.09 12.86
N ALA A 342 5.56 1.26 13.38
CA ALA A 342 6.34 1.38 14.61
C ALA A 342 5.44 1.43 15.86
N VAL A 343 6.07 1.29 17.04
CA VAL A 343 5.37 1.39 18.35
C VAL A 343 4.92 2.84 18.62
N GLU A 344 5.64 3.83 18.10
CA GLU A 344 5.23 5.22 18.16
C GLU A 344 4.84 5.68 16.75
N GLU A 345 3.57 6.02 16.59
CA GLU A 345 3.02 6.52 15.33
C GLU A 345 2.28 7.84 15.57
N TRP A 346 2.49 8.79 14.67
CA TRP A 346 1.82 10.10 14.72
C TRP A 346 1.74 10.75 13.34
N VAL A 347 0.70 11.56 13.14
CA VAL A 347 0.52 12.41 11.96
C VAL A 347 0.54 13.89 12.35
N ASP A 348 1.11 14.72 11.49
CA ASP A 348 1.07 16.19 11.62
C ASP A 348 -0.31 16.72 11.20
N LEU A 349 -1.04 17.35 12.11
CA LEU A 349 -2.42 17.78 11.89
C LEU A 349 -2.53 18.92 10.86
N ASP A 350 -1.56 19.85 10.81
CA ASP A 350 -1.55 20.89 9.77
C ASP A 350 -1.37 20.27 8.39
N SER A 351 -0.57 19.21 8.27
CA SER A 351 -0.41 18.49 7.01
C SER A 351 -1.67 17.77 6.54
N VAL A 352 -2.46 17.22 7.46
CA VAL A 352 -3.76 16.60 7.14
C VAL A 352 -4.73 17.64 6.59
N GLU A 353 -4.83 18.80 7.24
CA GLU A 353 -5.67 19.90 6.80
C GLU A 353 -5.23 20.44 5.42
N ARG A 354 -3.94 20.62 5.21
CA ARG A 354 -3.39 21.05 3.92
C ARG A 354 -3.59 20.02 2.84
N CYS A 355 -3.47 18.74 3.15
CA CYS A 355 -3.80 17.66 2.22
C CYS A 355 -5.25 17.75 1.78
N ALA A 356 -6.20 17.88 2.72
CA ALA A 356 -7.62 18.04 2.39
C ALA A 356 -7.89 19.26 1.49
N GLN A 357 -7.24 20.40 1.76
CA GLN A 357 -7.36 21.62 0.96
C GLN A 357 -6.84 21.44 -0.48
N VAL A 358 -5.70 20.75 -0.64
CA VAL A 358 -5.17 20.42 -1.98
C VAL A 358 -6.13 19.52 -2.74
N LEU A 359 -6.63 18.44 -2.10
CA LEU A 359 -7.58 17.52 -2.69
C LEU A 359 -8.90 18.23 -3.10
N GLU A 360 -9.43 19.10 -2.25
CA GLU A 360 -10.60 19.94 -2.57
C GLU A 360 -10.34 20.83 -3.79
N ALA A 361 -9.21 21.53 -3.83
CA ALA A 361 -8.86 22.42 -4.92
C ALA A 361 -8.69 21.66 -6.25
N VAL A 362 -8.04 20.48 -6.21
CA VAL A 362 -7.92 19.60 -7.37
C VAL A 362 -9.31 19.15 -7.83
N ALA A 363 -10.17 18.68 -6.92
CA ALA A 363 -11.52 18.21 -7.26
C ALA A 363 -12.36 19.32 -7.91
N ARG A 364 -12.30 20.55 -7.40
CA ARG A 364 -13.02 21.70 -7.96
C ARG A 364 -12.57 22.05 -9.37
N GLU A 365 -11.27 21.97 -9.68
CA GLU A 365 -10.76 22.23 -11.03
C GLU A 365 -10.99 21.05 -11.97
N TRP A 366 -10.68 19.84 -11.50
CA TRP A 366 -10.71 18.64 -12.33
C TRP A 366 -12.11 18.27 -12.78
N CYS A 367 -13.07 18.41 -11.88
CA CYS A 367 -14.47 18.02 -12.10
C CYS A 367 -15.39 19.18 -12.54
N ALA A 368 -14.84 20.35 -12.87
CA ALA A 368 -15.58 21.54 -13.30
C ALA A 368 -16.34 21.35 -14.62
#